data_df34a6feb0bfc6c49786f8b62fa60b79
#
_entry.id   df34a6feb0bfc6c49786f8b62fa60b79
#
_cell.length_a   1.000
_cell.length_b   1.000
_cell.length_c   1.000
_cell.angle_alpha   90.00
_cell.angle_beta   90.00
_cell.angle_gamma   90.00
#
_symmetry.space_group_name_H-M   'P 1'
#
loop_
_entity.id
_entity.type
_entity.pdbx_description
1 polymer ?
#
loop_
_entity_poly.entity_id
_entity_poly.type
_entity_poly.pdbx_seq_one_letter_code
_entity_poly.pdbx_strand_id
1 'polypeptide(L)'
;RFTVALSDALRPTMLRGGIKEEDARLHMTLHLFKEKHPMLKKYQVTLRFDTRPAPYYSILRDTAKWWAAQENYTPAPVPEAARVPVYSTWYSYHQSLDPDKIVEECRIGGKLGLGGVIVDDGWQTLDASRGYAYTGDWKPDRIPDMKGFVDRIHALGQKFIIWYSVPMAGEHSKVIKKFKGKTLAY
;
A
#
# COMPACT_ATOMS: atom_id res chain seq x y z
N ARG A 1 19.14 -19.87 -6.72
CA ARG A 1 17.95 -18.97 -6.70
C ARG A 1 16.72 -19.77 -7.02
N PHE A 2 15.65 -19.48 -6.33
CA PHE A 2 14.33 -20.01 -6.71
C PHE A 2 13.25 -19.01 -6.29
N THR A 3 12.12 -19.08 -6.97
CA THR A 3 10.94 -18.27 -6.68
C THR A 3 9.78 -19.21 -6.41
N VAL A 4 8.97 -18.86 -5.43
CA VAL A 4 7.77 -19.59 -5.09
C VAL A 4 6.57 -18.66 -5.12
N ALA A 5 5.48 -19.12 -5.69
CA ALA A 5 4.23 -18.38 -5.74
C ALA A 5 3.04 -19.32 -5.54
N LEU A 6 1.97 -18.80 -4.96
CA LEU A 6 0.72 -19.50 -4.71
C LEU A 6 -0.34 -19.02 -5.69
N SER A 7 -1.17 -19.91 -6.23
CA SER A 7 -2.23 -19.52 -7.19
C SER A 7 -3.34 -18.67 -6.55
N ASP A 8 -3.57 -18.79 -5.24
CA ASP A 8 -4.52 -17.94 -4.53
C ASP A 8 -3.85 -16.60 -4.18
N ALA A 9 -4.03 -15.60 -5.04
CA ALA A 9 -3.54 -14.24 -4.85
C ALA A 9 -4.55 -13.31 -4.14
N LEU A 10 -5.73 -13.82 -3.76
CA LEU A 10 -6.84 -13.00 -3.23
C LEU A 10 -7.07 -13.19 -1.74
N ARG A 11 -6.77 -14.38 -1.20
CA ARG A 11 -6.95 -14.63 0.23
C ARG A 11 -5.68 -14.31 1.02
N PRO A 12 -5.83 -13.84 2.27
CA PRO A 12 -4.69 -13.62 3.15
C PRO A 12 -3.90 -14.91 3.35
N THR A 13 -2.73 -14.95 2.77
CA THR A 13 -1.77 -16.04 2.89
C THR A 13 -0.41 -15.49 3.31
N MET A 14 0.39 -16.29 3.98
CA MET A 14 1.75 -15.89 4.31
C MET A 14 2.72 -16.99 3.89
N LEU A 15 3.63 -16.65 3.00
CA LEU A 15 4.75 -17.48 2.61
C LEU A 15 6.02 -16.94 3.27
N ARG A 16 6.68 -17.75 4.05
CA ARG A 16 7.96 -17.41 4.69
C ARG A 16 9.02 -18.40 4.23
N GLY A 17 10.22 -17.90 4.00
CA GLY A 17 11.38 -18.72 3.70
C GLY A 17 12.58 -18.24 4.49
N GLY A 18 13.42 -19.17 4.96
CA GLY A 18 14.64 -18.86 5.67
C GLY A 18 15.53 -20.09 5.81
N ILE A 19 16.82 -19.88 6.01
CA ILE A 19 17.76 -20.95 6.33
C ILE A 19 17.65 -21.21 7.83
N LYS A 20 17.43 -22.48 8.19
CA LYS A 20 17.52 -22.96 9.56
C LYS A 20 18.96 -23.23 9.93
N GLU A 21 19.43 -22.70 11.04
CA GLU A 21 20.81 -22.87 11.50
C GLU A 21 21.12 -24.31 11.87
N GLU A 22 20.13 -25.03 12.44
CA GLU A 22 20.31 -26.38 12.95
C GLU A 22 20.59 -27.42 11.87
N ASP A 23 20.14 -27.20 10.64
CA ASP A 23 20.29 -28.16 9.55
C ASP A 23 20.89 -27.55 8.27
N ALA A 24 21.16 -26.24 8.28
CA ALA A 24 21.64 -25.46 7.14
C ALA A 24 20.76 -25.59 5.89
N ARG A 25 19.47 -25.89 6.05
CA ARG A 25 18.51 -26.06 4.95
C ARG A 25 17.59 -24.88 4.84
N LEU A 26 17.12 -24.65 3.63
CA LEU A 26 16.04 -23.69 3.38
C LEU A 26 14.70 -24.32 3.78
N HIS A 27 14.09 -23.71 4.77
CA HIS A 27 12.74 -24.05 5.21
C HIS A 27 11.75 -23.05 4.63
N MET A 28 10.66 -23.57 4.09
CA MET A 28 9.56 -22.75 3.60
C MET A 28 8.27 -23.12 4.33
N THR A 29 7.58 -22.13 4.83
CA THR A 29 6.31 -22.29 5.54
C THR A 29 5.24 -21.50 4.83
N LEU A 30 4.17 -22.19 4.46
CA LEU A 30 2.97 -21.59 3.90
C LEU A 30 1.87 -21.61 4.98
N HIS A 31 1.42 -20.41 5.37
CA HIS A 31 0.28 -20.27 6.27
C HIS A 31 -0.97 -19.92 5.45
N LEU A 32 -1.97 -20.78 5.52
CA LEU A 32 -3.28 -20.59 4.91
C LEU A 32 -4.30 -20.28 6.00
N PHE A 33 -5.37 -19.56 5.64
CA PHE A 33 -6.51 -19.33 6.53
C PHE A 33 -6.15 -18.65 7.85
N LYS A 34 -5.23 -17.70 7.83
CA LYS A 34 -4.81 -16.96 9.02
C LYS A 34 -5.87 -16.03 9.57
N GLU A 35 -6.80 -15.60 8.72
CA GLU A 35 -7.90 -14.72 9.07
C GLU A 35 -9.24 -15.45 8.97
N LYS A 36 -10.25 -14.93 9.67
CA LYS A 36 -11.61 -15.43 9.57
C LYS A 36 -12.12 -15.26 8.15
N HIS A 37 -12.69 -16.30 7.60
CA HIS A 37 -13.32 -16.30 6.28
C HIS A 37 -14.61 -17.14 6.30
N PRO A 38 -15.52 -16.98 5.33
CA PRO A 38 -16.69 -17.82 5.20
C PRO A 38 -16.32 -19.30 5.05
N MET A 39 -17.22 -20.20 5.49
CA MET A 39 -17.00 -21.64 5.33
C MET A 39 -16.80 -22.00 3.87
N LEU A 40 -15.72 -22.76 3.61
CA LEU A 40 -15.41 -23.30 2.29
C LEU A 40 -15.79 -24.77 2.24
N LYS A 41 -16.50 -25.16 1.20
CA LYS A 41 -16.79 -26.59 0.94
C LYS A 41 -15.57 -27.31 0.35
N LYS A 42 -14.75 -26.60 -0.40
CA LYS A 42 -13.54 -27.09 -1.06
C LYS A 42 -12.54 -25.96 -1.18
N TYR A 43 -11.27 -26.26 -0.97
CA TYR A 43 -10.16 -25.36 -1.27
C TYR A 43 -9.11 -26.11 -2.08
N GLN A 44 -8.67 -25.49 -3.15
CA GLN A 44 -7.63 -26.02 -4.01
C GLN A 44 -6.68 -24.89 -4.40
N VAL A 45 -5.39 -25.15 -4.31
CA VAL A 45 -4.36 -24.17 -4.60
C VAL A 45 -3.17 -24.87 -5.25
N THR A 46 -2.51 -24.17 -6.16
CA THR A 46 -1.30 -24.64 -6.82
C THR A 46 -0.10 -23.83 -6.30
N LEU A 47 0.97 -24.54 -5.99
CA LEU A 47 2.26 -23.95 -5.66
C LEU A 47 3.14 -23.97 -6.92
N ARG A 48 3.59 -22.80 -7.35
CA ARG A 48 4.54 -22.66 -8.46
C ARG A 48 5.95 -22.54 -7.89
N PHE A 49 6.85 -23.38 -8.34
CA PHE A 49 8.28 -23.27 -8.10
C PHE A 49 9.01 -22.92 -9.40
N ASP A 50 9.90 -21.94 -9.36
CA ASP A 50 10.72 -21.58 -10.50
C ASP A 50 12.19 -21.57 -10.08
N THR A 51 12.97 -22.46 -10.67
CA THR A 51 14.40 -22.65 -10.39
C THR A 51 15.29 -22.30 -11.58
N ARG A 52 14.71 -21.74 -12.64
CA ARG A 52 15.45 -21.37 -13.84
C ARG A 52 16.59 -20.40 -13.55
N PRO A 53 17.75 -20.52 -14.21
CA PRO A 53 18.84 -19.59 -14.13
C PRO A 53 18.56 -18.31 -14.97
N ALA A 54 17.51 -17.58 -14.58
CA ALA A 54 17.06 -16.39 -15.27
C ALA A 54 17.16 -15.14 -14.35
N PRO A 55 17.22 -13.93 -14.91
CA PRO A 55 17.12 -12.70 -14.12
C PRO A 55 15.85 -12.67 -13.29
N TYR A 56 15.92 -12.20 -12.04
CA TYR A 56 14.77 -12.20 -11.11
C TYR A 56 13.54 -11.48 -11.67
N TYR A 57 13.74 -10.36 -12.35
CA TYR A 57 12.65 -9.58 -12.95
C TYR A 57 11.89 -10.35 -14.03
N SER A 58 12.57 -11.23 -14.79
CA SER A 58 11.92 -12.09 -15.78
C SER A 58 11.02 -13.13 -15.10
N ILE A 59 11.51 -13.74 -14.02
CA ILE A 59 10.76 -14.72 -13.23
C ILE A 59 9.55 -14.04 -12.56
N LEU A 60 9.71 -12.82 -12.00
CA LEU A 60 8.59 -12.07 -11.43
C LEU A 60 7.53 -11.71 -12.47
N ARG A 61 7.95 -11.29 -13.67
CA ARG A 61 7.05 -11.03 -14.80
C ARG A 61 6.28 -12.29 -15.21
N ASP A 62 6.95 -13.43 -15.29
CA ASP A 62 6.31 -14.71 -15.64
C ASP A 62 5.35 -15.16 -14.54
N THR A 63 5.67 -14.89 -13.27
CA THR A 63 4.78 -15.15 -12.14
C THR A 63 3.54 -14.24 -12.19
N ALA A 64 3.69 -12.96 -12.51
CA ALA A 64 2.58 -12.04 -12.68
C ALA A 64 1.64 -12.48 -13.83
N LYS A 65 2.20 -12.93 -14.96
CA LYS A 65 1.42 -13.51 -16.05
C LYS A 65 0.68 -14.79 -15.63
N TRP A 66 1.35 -15.63 -14.82
CA TRP A 66 0.74 -16.85 -14.32
C TRP A 66 -0.44 -16.54 -13.37
N TRP A 67 -0.33 -15.52 -12.51
CA TRP A 67 -1.48 -15.06 -11.71
C TRP A 67 -2.60 -14.50 -12.57
N ALA A 68 -2.28 -13.67 -13.56
CA ALA A 68 -3.28 -13.10 -14.47
C ALA A 68 -4.04 -14.18 -15.28
N ALA A 69 -3.46 -15.36 -15.43
CA ALA A 69 -4.09 -16.50 -16.10
C ALA A 69 -4.94 -17.39 -15.16
N GLN A 70 -5.01 -17.07 -13.85
CA GLN A 70 -5.87 -17.82 -12.92
C GLN A 70 -7.34 -17.43 -13.13
N GLU A 71 -8.23 -18.43 -13.10
CA GLU A 71 -9.66 -18.29 -13.41
C GLU A 71 -10.37 -17.21 -12.57
N ASN A 72 -9.97 -17.04 -11.33
CA ASN A 72 -10.62 -16.12 -10.38
C ASN A 72 -9.81 -14.84 -10.13
N TYR A 73 -8.86 -14.51 -10.98
CA TYR A 73 -8.00 -13.34 -10.82
C TYR A 73 -7.97 -12.50 -12.09
N THR A 74 -8.48 -11.29 -12.00
CA THR A 74 -8.39 -10.29 -13.08
C THR A 74 -7.59 -9.11 -12.57
N PRO A 75 -6.37 -8.86 -13.09
CA PRO A 75 -5.60 -7.70 -12.72
C PRO A 75 -6.35 -6.41 -13.06
N ALA A 76 -6.34 -5.46 -12.13
CA ALA A 76 -6.87 -4.13 -12.43
C ALA A 76 -6.01 -3.44 -13.53
N PRO A 77 -6.64 -2.65 -14.42
CA PRO A 77 -5.88 -1.86 -15.36
C PRO A 77 -4.99 -0.85 -14.64
N VAL A 78 -3.74 -0.73 -15.07
CA VAL A 78 -2.79 0.22 -14.49
C VAL A 78 -2.96 1.57 -15.20
N PRO A 79 -3.41 2.63 -14.49
CA PRO A 79 -3.54 3.96 -15.08
C PRO A 79 -2.16 4.54 -15.42
N GLU A 80 -2.09 5.41 -16.44
CA GLU A 80 -0.82 6.05 -16.85
C GLU A 80 -0.16 6.82 -15.69
N ALA A 81 -0.96 7.46 -14.83
CA ALA A 81 -0.45 8.15 -13.65
C ALA A 81 0.32 7.25 -12.66
N ALA A 82 0.11 5.93 -12.69
CA ALA A 82 0.86 4.98 -11.87
C ALA A 82 2.17 4.50 -12.53
N ARG A 83 2.47 4.97 -13.76
CA ARG A 83 3.67 4.61 -14.52
C ARG A 83 4.77 5.66 -14.47
N VAL A 84 4.51 6.78 -13.83
CA VAL A 84 5.47 7.89 -13.67
C VAL A 84 6.02 7.91 -12.25
N PRO A 85 7.25 8.37 -12.02
CA PRO A 85 7.78 8.57 -10.69
C PRO A 85 6.92 9.58 -9.91
N VAL A 86 6.70 9.32 -8.62
CA VAL A 86 5.96 10.21 -7.74
C VAL A 86 6.79 10.53 -6.49
N TYR A 87 6.57 11.73 -5.94
CA TYR A 87 7.12 12.14 -4.66
C TYR A 87 6.20 11.73 -3.53
N SER A 88 6.73 11.17 -2.45
CA SER A 88 5.97 10.89 -1.23
C SER A 88 6.44 11.80 -0.10
N THR A 89 5.52 12.47 0.57
CA THR A 89 5.82 13.39 1.67
C THR A 89 6.25 12.67 2.95
N TRP A 90 5.98 11.37 3.09
CA TRP A 90 6.21 10.63 4.33
C TRP A 90 7.66 10.71 4.81
N TYR A 91 8.61 10.49 3.94
CA TYR A 91 10.02 10.45 4.33
C TYR A 91 10.62 11.82 4.62
N SER A 92 10.03 12.89 4.08
CA SER A 92 10.49 14.26 4.30
C SER A 92 9.85 14.93 5.52
N TYR A 93 8.56 14.68 5.73
CA TYR A 93 7.76 15.43 6.71
C TYR A 93 7.11 14.54 7.79
N HIS A 94 6.98 13.23 7.55
CA HIS A 94 6.06 12.40 8.33
C HIS A 94 4.70 13.08 8.44
N GLN A 95 4.17 13.28 9.65
CA GLN A 95 2.89 13.96 9.86
C GLN A 95 2.99 15.50 9.93
N SER A 96 4.18 16.08 9.90
CA SER A 96 4.39 17.54 10.02
C SER A 96 4.39 18.22 8.65
N LEU A 97 3.35 18.00 7.86
CA LEU A 97 3.22 18.50 6.50
C LEU A 97 3.23 20.04 6.45
N ASP A 98 3.96 20.59 5.47
CA ASP A 98 4.03 22.01 5.14
C ASP A 98 3.62 22.19 3.68
N PRO A 99 2.40 22.66 3.39
CA PRO A 99 1.89 22.78 2.02
C PRO A 99 2.76 23.62 1.09
N ASP A 100 3.34 24.70 1.60
CA ASP A 100 4.15 25.60 0.76
C ASP A 100 5.47 24.94 0.35
N LYS A 101 6.12 24.28 1.27
CA LYS A 101 7.33 23.49 0.97
C LYS A 101 7.04 22.35 0.02
N ILE A 102 5.93 21.64 0.23
CA ILE A 102 5.54 20.52 -0.65
C ILE A 102 5.31 21.01 -2.08
N VAL A 103 4.65 22.16 -2.29
CA VAL A 103 4.46 22.74 -3.61
C VAL A 103 5.81 23.11 -4.26
N GLU A 104 6.74 23.67 -3.49
CA GLU A 104 8.08 23.98 -4.00
C GLU A 104 8.86 22.71 -4.39
N GLU A 105 8.78 21.66 -3.58
CA GLU A 105 9.39 20.36 -3.92
C GLU A 105 8.76 19.74 -5.16
N CYS A 106 7.45 19.85 -5.32
CA CYS A 106 6.77 19.43 -6.54
C CYS A 106 7.25 20.22 -7.76
N ARG A 107 7.44 21.55 -7.62
CA ARG A 107 7.96 22.40 -8.70
C ARG A 107 9.37 21.98 -9.12
N ILE A 108 10.23 21.64 -8.17
CA ILE A 108 11.58 21.15 -8.42
C ILE A 108 11.51 19.72 -9.02
N GLY A 109 10.74 18.84 -8.42
CA GLY A 109 10.58 17.46 -8.82
C GLY A 109 10.02 17.30 -10.24
N GLY A 110 9.10 18.20 -10.64
CA GLY A 110 8.58 18.22 -12.02
C GLY A 110 9.67 18.38 -13.07
N LYS A 111 10.71 19.18 -12.79
CA LYS A 111 11.88 19.35 -13.66
C LYS A 111 12.73 18.08 -13.75
N LEU A 112 12.61 17.18 -12.78
CA LEU A 112 13.28 15.89 -12.74
C LEU A 112 12.40 14.73 -13.27
N GLY A 113 11.20 15.05 -13.78
CA GLY A 113 10.28 14.07 -14.35
C GLY A 113 9.31 13.44 -13.37
N LEU A 114 9.16 13.97 -12.14
CA LEU A 114 8.12 13.51 -11.22
C LEU A 114 6.73 13.96 -11.72
N GLY A 115 5.82 13.00 -11.88
CA GLY A 115 4.47 13.25 -12.41
C GLY A 115 3.39 13.45 -11.37
N GLY A 116 3.72 13.37 -10.09
CA GLY A 116 2.76 13.58 -9.02
C GLY A 116 3.36 13.52 -7.62
N VAL A 117 2.52 13.82 -6.64
CA VAL A 117 2.84 13.77 -5.21
C VAL A 117 1.83 12.90 -4.46
N ILE A 118 2.34 12.09 -3.54
CA ILE A 118 1.55 11.40 -2.52
C ILE A 118 1.64 12.24 -1.24
N VAL A 119 0.53 12.89 -0.87
CA VAL A 119 0.38 13.55 0.43
C VAL A 119 -0.03 12.50 1.44
N ASP A 120 0.94 12.08 2.22
CA ASP A 120 0.83 10.98 3.17
C ASP A 120 0.14 11.40 4.47
N ASP A 121 0.13 10.54 5.49
CA ASP A 121 -0.49 10.77 6.78
C ASP A 121 -0.09 12.11 7.40
N GLY A 122 -1.01 12.72 8.15
CA GLY A 122 -0.81 14.00 8.85
C GLY A 122 -1.61 15.17 8.29
N TRP A 123 -2.18 15.07 7.09
CA TRP A 123 -3.01 16.14 6.52
C TRP A 123 -4.32 16.35 7.29
N GLN A 124 -4.82 15.29 7.93
CA GLN A 124 -6.10 15.20 8.64
C GLN A 124 -6.00 15.57 10.14
N THR A 125 -4.83 15.90 10.66
CA THR A 125 -4.62 16.16 12.09
C THR A 125 -3.46 17.11 12.34
N LEU A 126 -3.53 17.87 13.43
CA LEU A 126 -2.41 18.66 13.94
C LEU A 126 -1.45 17.85 14.81
N ASP A 127 -1.86 16.65 15.24
CA ASP A 127 -0.98 15.73 15.93
C ASP A 127 0.17 15.27 15.03
N ALA A 128 1.34 15.15 15.58
CA ALA A 128 2.55 14.72 14.87
C ALA A 128 3.30 13.61 15.64
N SER A 129 2.61 12.89 16.52
CA SER A 129 3.16 11.81 17.33
C SER A 129 3.43 10.52 16.57
N ARG A 130 3.13 10.50 15.27
CA ARG A 130 3.23 9.33 14.37
C ARG A 130 2.31 8.16 14.73
N GLY A 131 1.29 8.41 15.55
CA GLY A 131 0.25 7.44 15.85
C GLY A 131 -0.95 7.60 14.93
N TYR A 132 -1.81 6.59 14.89
CA TYR A 132 -3.05 6.61 14.12
C TYR A 132 -4.28 7.01 14.96
N ALA A 133 -4.06 7.59 16.13
CA ALA A 133 -5.11 7.93 17.09
C ALA A 133 -6.19 8.87 16.53
N TYR A 134 -5.88 9.66 15.51
CA TYR A 134 -6.77 10.64 14.89
C TYR A 134 -7.24 10.25 13.47
N THR A 135 -6.96 9.06 13.00
CA THR A 135 -7.47 8.61 11.69
C THR A 135 -8.97 8.36 11.73
N GLY A 136 -9.67 8.58 10.63
CA GLY A 136 -11.08 8.24 10.48
C GLY A 136 -12.01 9.42 10.21
N ASP A 137 -11.78 10.58 10.81
CA ASP A 137 -12.63 11.77 10.58
C ASP A 137 -12.33 12.47 9.25
N TRP A 138 -11.14 12.30 8.73
CA TRP A 138 -10.67 12.77 7.42
C TRP A 138 -10.98 14.24 7.13
N LYS A 139 -10.71 15.09 8.13
CA LYS A 139 -10.79 16.55 7.98
C LYS A 139 -9.42 17.14 7.72
N PRO A 140 -9.27 18.11 6.83
CA PRO A 140 -7.97 18.68 6.50
C PRO A 140 -7.50 19.69 7.56
N ASP A 141 -7.41 19.27 8.82
CA ASP A 141 -7.13 20.16 9.95
C ASP A 141 -5.73 20.82 9.84
N ARG A 142 -4.75 20.12 9.26
CA ARG A 142 -3.41 20.68 9.01
C ARG A 142 -3.32 21.51 7.74
N ILE A 143 -4.19 21.26 6.77
CA ILE A 143 -4.22 21.94 5.48
C ILE A 143 -5.63 22.48 5.25
N PRO A 144 -6.04 23.55 5.96
CA PRO A 144 -7.42 24.05 5.91
C PRO A 144 -7.87 24.44 4.50
N ASP A 145 -6.99 25.01 3.68
CA ASP A 145 -7.23 25.25 2.25
C ASP A 145 -6.74 24.09 1.40
N MET A 146 -7.28 22.91 1.63
CA MET A 146 -6.94 21.71 0.84
C MET A 146 -7.20 21.91 -0.65
N LYS A 147 -8.30 22.61 -1.00
CA LYS A 147 -8.61 22.87 -2.42
C LYS A 147 -7.54 23.73 -3.08
N GLY A 148 -7.16 24.85 -2.50
CA GLY A 148 -6.10 25.71 -3.04
C GLY A 148 -4.76 24.99 -3.10
N PHE A 149 -4.45 24.13 -2.13
CA PHE A 149 -3.24 23.30 -2.16
C PHE A 149 -3.25 22.33 -3.34
N VAL A 150 -4.35 21.61 -3.58
CA VAL A 150 -4.53 20.71 -4.73
C VAL A 150 -4.41 21.46 -6.05
N ASP A 151 -5.07 22.62 -6.16
CA ASP A 151 -5.04 23.47 -7.37
C ASP A 151 -3.61 23.91 -7.72
N ARG A 152 -2.80 24.26 -6.71
CA ARG A 152 -1.37 24.62 -6.88
C ARG A 152 -0.55 23.45 -7.44
N ILE A 153 -0.77 22.22 -6.96
CA ILE A 153 -0.11 21.02 -7.48
C ILE A 153 -0.55 20.74 -8.92
N HIS A 154 -1.85 20.83 -9.21
CA HIS A 154 -2.38 20.62 -10.55
C HIS A 154 -1.86 21.67 -11.54
N ALA A 155 -1.66 22.93 -11.11
CA ALA A 155 -1.08 24.00 -11.94
C ALA A 155 0.36 23.68 -12.38
N LEU A 156 1.07 22.82 -11.66
CA LEU A 156 2.39 22.28 -12.05
C LEU A 156 2.31 21.11 -13.05
N GLY A 157 1.11 20.73 -13.49
CA GLY A 157 0.89 19.55 -14.35
C GLY A 157 1.02 18.21 -13.63
N GLN A 158 1.09 18.19 -12.30
CA GLN A 158 1.29 16.99 -11.49
C GLN A 158 -0.02 16.44 -10.95
N LYS A 159 -0.04 15.14 -10.71
CA LYS A 159 -1.16 14.45 -10.05
C LYS A 159 -1.06 14.57 -8.54
N PHE A 160 -2.21 14.72 -7.89
CA PHE A 160 -2.33 14.73 -6.44
C PHE A 160 -2.93 13.41 -5.97
N ILE A 161 -2.23 12.73 -5.08
CA ILE A 161 -2.67 11.49 -4.44
C ILE A 161 -2.70 11.74 -2.95
N ILE A 162 -3.80 11.40 -2.30
CA ILE A 162 -3.96 11.60 -0.85
C ILE A 162 -4.07 10.26 -0.13
N TRP A 163 -3.36 10.15 0.97
CA TRP A 163 -3.36 8.94 1.79
C TRP A 163 -4.61 8.81 2.66
N TYR A 164 -5.12 7.58 2.75
CA TYR A 164 -6.19 7.19 3.67
C TYR A 164 -5.90 5.83 4.29
N SER A 165 -6.11 5.72 5.60
CA SER A 165 -6.15 4.42 6.29
C SER A 165 -7.59 3.92 6.39
N VAL A 166 -8.13 3.41 5.29
CA VAL A 166 -9.54 3.04 5.16
C VAL A 166 -10.02 2.03 6.22
N PRO A 167 -9.25 0.98 6.59
CA PRO A 167 -9.71 -0.03 7.55
C PRO A 167 -9.55 0.37 9.02
N MET A 168 -8.98 1.54 9.32
CA MET A 168 -8.69 1.96 10.68
C MET A 168 -9.48 3.19 11.10
N ALA A 169 -9.93 3.21 12.37
CA ALA A 169 -10.47 4.38 13.02
C ALA A 169 -9.70 4.60 14.33
N GLY A 170 -9.11 5.77 14.48
CA GLY A 170 -8.30 6.12 15.64
C GLY A 170 -9.16 6.35 16.90
N GLU A 171 -8.62 6.06 18.05
CA GLU A 171 -9.31 6.18 19.34
C GLU A 171 -9.79 7.60 19.67
N HIS A 172 -9.10 8.63 19.12
CA HIS A 172 -9.46 10.04 19.29
C HIS A 172 -10.35 10.59 18.16
N SER A 173 -10.67 9.77 17.16
CA SER A 173 -11.58 10.17 16.10
C SER A 173 -13.04 10.20 16.59
N LYS A 174 -13.85 11.08 16.01
CA LYS A 174 -15.29 11.11 16.30
C LYS A 174 -16.00 9.89 15.70
N VAL A 175 -15.50 9.40 14.56
CA VAL A 175 -16.11 8.29 13.83
C VAL A 175 -16.03 6.97 14.59
N ILE A 176 -15.04 6.75 15.47
CA ILE A 176 -14.89 5.50 16.22
C ILE A 176 -16.15 5.19 17.07
N LYS A 177 -16.85 6.23 17.54
CA LYS A 177 -18.09 6.07 18.31
C LYS A 177 -19.20 5.38 17.52
N LYS A 178 -19.19 5.55 16.17
CA LYS A 178 -20.16 4.91 15.25
C LYS A 178 -19.86 3.42 15.03
N PHE A 179 -18.61 3.01 15.30
CA PHE A 179 -18.13 1.64 15.11
C PHE A 179 -18.02 0.83 16.41
N LYS A 180 -18.60 1.34 17.53
CA LYS A 180 -18.60 0.61 18.81
C LYS A 180 -19.21 -0.79 18.61
N GLY A 181 -18.46 -1.83 18.98
CA GLY A 181 -18.86 -3.23 18.81
C GLY A 181 -18.75 -3.77 17.38
N LYS A 182 -18.21 -2.99 16.42
CA LYS A 182 -18.00 -3.42 15.03
C LYS A 182 -16.51 -3.52 14.66
N THR A 183 -15.61 -3.28 15.61
CA THR A 183 -14.17 -3.41 15.42
C THR A 183 -13.75 -4.87 15.44
N LEU A 184 -12.85 -5.24 14.53
CA LEU A 184 -12.31 -6.61 14.42
C LEU A 184 -11.11 -6.83 15.34
N ALA A 185 -10.36 -5.75 15.63
CA ALA A 185 -9.21 -5.72 16.53
C ALA A 185 -9.05 -4.32 17.13
N TYR A 186 -8.34 -4.22 18.25
CA TYR A 186 -7.92 -2.99 18.92
C TYR A 186 -6.40 -2.91 18.95
#